data_ab6f6ed64e4e6c5438c1947a3fca347c
#
_entry.id   ab6f6ed64e4e6c5438c1947a3fca347c
#
_cell.length_a   1.000
_cell.length_b   1.000
_cell.length_c   1.000
_cell.angle_alpha   90.00
_cell.angle_beta   90.00
_cell.angle_gamma   90.00
#
_symmetry.space_group_name_H-M   'P 1'
#
loop_
_entity.id
_entity.type
_entity.pdbx_description
1 polymer ?
#
loop_
_entity_poly.entity_id
_entity_poly.type
_entity_poly.pdbx_seq_one_letter_code
_entity_poly.pdbx_strand_id
1 'polypeptide(L)'
;MRYLTACFVLLTAALAHGLTPEGSFVVGQGTQQVTVLGTGDFARIQPVFAGFVQRSSDHSVRYIQASSREIDQAVRAGLPPEIDVVMSSAVDLQVRLINDGFGQSLSDELTNSTNWRGELIQWALEPIVTLVNSRLVGDDVDQLSSRSALIQWLKNQERSGLTATLYDPRQSGVGYLLSQQDLLQDTQFWELIDQLARHQLRPNCCSGDMIDQVVSGESALAYNVIESYVTPRLERAPDIRILRFNDYQLAIPRTGFVPREANDRDLALDLLAYFVSDEGQARLSPTVRLAVLNRPNAGGPIKPIRLSPALIVHLDPVARDDFFRVWDQRSQRAQ
;
A
#
# COMPACT_ATOMS: atom_id res chain seq x y z
N MET A 1 -2.67 -29.56 19.66
CA MET A 1 -1.64 -29.45 18.63
C MET A 1 -2.17 -30.10 17.36
N ARG A 2 -2.67 -29.33 16.41
CA ARG A 2 -3.07 -29.82 15.08
C ARG A 2 -2.15 -29.12 14.07
N TYR A 3 -1.36 -29.93 13.38
CA TYR A 3 -0.38 -29.47 12.39
C TYR A 3 -1.09 -28.84 11.19
N LEU A 4 -0.77 -27.57 10.89
CA LEU A 4 -1.10 -26.93 9.61
C LEU A 4 -0.18 -27.54 8.54
N THR A 5 -0.73 -28.38 7.70
CA THR A 5 -0.04 -28.86 6.49
C THR A 5 -0.24 -27.78 5.42
N ALA A 6 0.81 -27.01 5.17
CA ALA A 6 0.85 -26.11 4.01
C ALA A 6 0.99 -26.97 2.75
N CYS A 7 -0.08 -27.13 1.99
CA CYS A 7 -0.06 -27.80 0.69
C CYS A 7 0.40 -26.76 -0.35
N PHE A 8 1.62 -26.91 -0.87
CA PHE A 8 2.11 -26.23 -2.06
C PHE A 8 1.38 -26.81 -3.28
N VAL A 9 0.32 -26.14 -3.74
CA VAL A 9 -0.31 -26.46 -5.03
C VAL A 9 0.39 -25.69 -6.12
N LEU A 10 1.00 -26.40 -7.06
CA LEU A 10 1.72 -25.87 -8.21
C LEU A 10 0.82 -24.98 -9.09
N LEU A 11 1.24 -23.71 -9.23
CA LEU A 11 0.63 -22.68 -10.07
C LEU A 11 1.02 -22.90 -11.55
N THR A 12 0.27 -23.64 -12.31
CA THR A 12 0.52 -23.79 -13.76
C THR A 12 -0.32 -22.85 -14.64
N ALA A 13 -1.38 -22.23 -14.14
CA ALA A 13 -2.25 -21.33 -14.91
C ALA A 13 -1.87 -19.84 -14.88
N ALA A 14 -1.09 -19.39 -13.89
CA ALA A 14 -0.76 -17.96 -13.71
C ALA A 14 0.28 -17.43 -14.72
N LEU A 15 1.05 -18.29 -15.36
CA LEU A 15 2.15 -17.90 -16.27
C LEU A 15 1.67 -17.33 -17.63
N ALA A 16 0.41 -17.57 -18.01
CA ALA A 16 -0.11 -17.12 -19.31
C ALA A 16 -0.39 -15.59 -19.38
N HIS A 17 -0.47 -14.89 -18.25
CA HIS A 17 -0.88 -13.48 -18.17
C HIS A 17 0.18 -12.54 -17.59
N GLY A 18 1.44 -12.97 -17.52
CA GLY A 18 2.56 -12.14 -17.02
C GLY A 18 2.52 -11.85 -15.51
N LEU A 19 1.69 -12.59 -14.73
CA LEU A 19 1.59 -12.47 -13.29
C LEU A 19 2.62 -13.39 -12.62
N THR A 20 3.47 -12.83 -11.75
CA THR A 20 4.42 -13.59 -10.92
C THR A 20 4.00 -13.45 -9.45
N PRO A 21 3.12 -14.34 -8.93
CA PRO A 21 2.63 -14.20 -7.58
C PRO A 21 3.75 -14.29 -6.55
N GLU A 22 3.75 -13.36 -5.57
CA GLU A 22 4.61 -13.41 -4.39
C GLU A 22 4.17 -14.51 -3.41
N GLY A 23 2.90 -14.92 -3.48
CA GLY A 23 2.32 -15.99 -2.68
C GLY A 23 0.88 -16.30 -3.03
N SER A 24 0.43 -17.49 -2.62
CA SER A 24 -0.98 -17.91 -2.72
C SER A 24 -1.39 -18.61 -1.43
N PHE A 25 -2.51 -18.19 -0.85
CA PHE A 25 -2.97 -18.60 0.48
C PHE A 25 -4.46 -18.95 0.40
N VAL A 26 -4.89 -19.94 1.18
CA VAL A 26 -6.30 -20.34 1.26
C VAL A 26 -6.77 -20.27 2.72
N VAL A 27 -7.95 -19.67 2.92
CA VAL A 27 -8.65 -19.60 4.20
C VAL A 27 -10.00 -20.29 4.05
N GLY A 28 -10.30 -21.24 4.94
CA GLY A 28 -11.52 -22.06 4.86
C GLY A 28 -11.35 -23.30 4.00
N GLN A 29 -12.40 -24.14 3.97
CA GLN A 29 -12.43 -25.42 3.26
C GLN A 29 -13.75 -25.59 2.48
N GLY A 30 -14.56 -24.53 2.38
CA GLY A 30 -15.84 -24.55 1.69
C GLY A 30 -15.67 -24.67 0.19
N THR A 31 -16.73 -25.13 -0.47
CA THR A 31 -16.76 -25.36 -1.92
C THR A 31 -17.00 -24.08 -2.71
N GLN A 32 -17.64 -23.07 -2.11
CA GLN A 32 -17.82 -21.75 -2.67
C GLN A 32 -16.56 -20.91 -2.40
N GLN A 33 -15.66 -20.87 -3.37
CA GLN A 33 -14.39 -20.19 -3.24
C GLN A 33 -14.41 -18.86 -4.00
N VAL A 34 -14.14 -17.77 -3.26
CA VAL A 34 -13.83 -16.46 -3.85
C VAL A 34 -12.31 -16.29 -3.97
N THR A 35 -11.83 -15.98 -5.18
CA THR A 35 -10.42 -15.75 -5.43
C THR A 35 -10.12 -14.25 -5.50
N VAL A 36 -9.24 -13.80 -4.64
CA VAL A 36 -8.81 -12.40 -4.52
C VAL A 36 -7.38 -12.26 -5.04
N LEU A 37 -7.18 -11.39 -6.02
CA LEU A 37 -5.86 -10.93 -6.45
C LEU A 37 -5.58 -9.59 -5.76
N GLY A 38 -4.54 -9.52 -4.92
CA GLY A 38 -4.36 -8.32 -4.13
C GLY A 38 -2.91 -7.96 -3.80
N THR A 39 -2.72 -6.66 -3.53
CA THR A 39 -1.48 -6.16 -2.94
C THR A 39 -1.57 -6.21 -1.43
N GLY A 40 -0.48 -6.53 -0.80
CA GLY A 40 -0.41 -6.49 0.64
C GLY A 40 -0.22 -7.85 1.27
N ASP A 41 0.44 -7.81 2.39
CA ASP A 41 0.83 -8.97 3.16
C ASP A 41 -0.42 -9.74 3.63
N PHE A 42 -0.51 -11.00 3.26
CA PHE A 42 -1.61 -11.90 3.63
C PHE A 42 -1.88 -11.89 5.14
N ALA A 43 -0.86 -11.91 5.97
CA ALA A 43 -1.01 -11.94 7.42
C ALA A 43 -1.87 -10.79 7.99
N ARG A 44 -1.96 -9.67 7.28
CA ARG A 44 -2.72 -8.50 7.72
C ARG A 44 -4.19 -8.55 7.34
N ILE A 45 -4.50 -9.18 6.22
CA ILE A 45 -5.85 -9.28 5.69
C ILE A 45 -6.50 -10.60 6.10
N GLN A 46 -5.71 -11.60 6.46
CA GLN A 46 -6.17 -12.92 6.90
C GLN A 46 -7.27 -12.87 7.97
N PRO A 47 -7.22 -12.01 9.02
CA PRO A 47 -8.29 -11.97 10.03
C PRO A 47 -9.66 -11.60 9.44
N VAL A 48 -9.69 -10.76 8.39
CA VAL A 48 -10.93 -10.41 7.70
C VAL A 48 -11.44 -11.60 6.88
N PHE A 49 -10.57 -12.25 6.12
CA PHE A 49 -10.94 -13.48 5.39
C PHE A 49 -11.42 -14.59 6.33
N ALA A 50 -10.75 -14.79 7.46
CA ALA A 50 -11.17 -15.76 8.47
C ALA A 50 -12.56 -15.43 9.04
N GLY A 51 -12.86 -14.16 9.26
CA GLY A 51 -14.19 -13.72 9.70
C GLY A 51 -15.25 -13.96 8.63
N PHE A 52 -14.97 -13.65 7.38
CA PHE A 52 -15.89 -13.91 6.27
C PHE A 52 -16.22 -15.40 6.14
N VAL A 53 -15.21 -16.26 6.16
CA VAL A 53 -15.40 -17.73 6.07
C VAL A 53 -16.18 -18.28 7.26
N GLN A 54 -16.08 -17.69 8.45
CA GLN A 54 -16.88 -18.12 9.61
C GLN A 54 -18.40 -17.91 9.44
N ARG A 55 -18.84 -17.06 8.51
CA ARG A 55 -20.26 -16.82 8.24
C ARG A 55 -20.96 -18.00 7.54
N SER A 56 -20.18 -18.82 6.81
CA SER A 56 -20.71 -20.02 6.15
C SER A 56 -19.63 -21.09 6.05
N SER A 57 -19.97 -22.34 6.41
CA SER A 57 -19.07 -23.50 6.24
C SER A 57 -18.73 -23.80 4.79
N ASP A 58 -19.55 -23.29 3.85
CA ASP A 58 -19.36 -23.49 2.41
C ASP A 58 -18.41 -22.47 1.79
N HIS A 59 -18.03 -21.41 2.53
CA HIS A 59 -17.13 -20.38 2.02
C HIS A 59 -15.66 -20.76 2.18
N SER A 60 -14.87 -20.40 1.19
CA SER A 60 -13.42 -20.32 1.27
C SER A 60 -12.91 -19.10 0.50
N VAL A 61 -11.75 -18.59 0.87
CA VAL A 61 -11.08 -17.48 0.19
C VAL A 61 -9.72 -17.94 -0.26
N ARG A 62 -9.41 -17.78 -1.55
CA ARG A 62 -8.07 -17.91 -2.09
C ARG A 62 -7.50 -16.50 -2.31
N TYR A 63 -6.40 -16.17 -1.65
CA TYR A 63 -5.70 -14.91 -1.83
C TYR A 63 -4.41 -15.11 -2.61
N ILE A 64 -4.28 -14.39 -3.73
CA ILE A 64 -3.07 -14.36 -4.57
C ILE A 64 -2.42 -12.99 -4.37
N GLN A 65 -1.21 -13.00 -3.81
CA GLN A 65 -0.45 -11.78 -3.55
C GLN A 65 0.43 -11.44 -4.74
N ALA A 66 0.37 -10.18 -5.19
CA ALA A 66 1.21 -9.66 -6.26
C ALA A 66 1.47 -8.16 -6.10
N SER A 67 2.44 -7.62 -6.82
CA SER A 67 2.71 -6.18 -6.83
C SER A 67 1.60 -5.40 -7.55
N SER A 68 1.43 -4.13 -7.18
CA SER A 68 0.40 -3.27 -7.78
C SER A 68 0.55 -3.08 -9.29
N ARG A 69 1.78 -3.12 -9.79
CA ARG A 69 2.07 -3.02 -11.23
C ARG A 69 1.70 -4.29 -11.98
N GLU A 70 2.05 -5.44 -11.41
CA GLU A 70 1.69 -6.73 -12.00
C GLU A 70 0.18 -6.93 -12.04
N ILE A 71 -0.54 -6.49 -10.99
CA ILE A 71 -2.01 -6.50 -10.97
C ILE A 71 -2.58 -5.62 -12.09
N ASP A 72 -2.12 -4.37 -12.25
CA ASP A 72 -2.59 -3.49 -13.34
C ASP A 72 -2.33 -4.12 -14.71
N GLN A 73 -1.14 -4.70 -14.92
CA GLN A 73 -0.77 -5.36 -16.17
C GLN A 73 -1.62 -6.60 -16.44
N ALA A 74 -1.83 -7.45 -15.43
CA ALA A 74 -2.64 -8.65 -15.55
C ALA A 74 -4.10 -8.33 -15.87
N VAL A 75 -4.70 -7.34 -15.20
CA VAL A 75 -6.06 -6.89 -15.51
C VAL A 75 -6.18 -6.43 -16.95
N ARG A 76 -5.21 -5.65 -17.45
CA ARG A 76 -5.20 -5.17 -18.83
C ARG A 76 -4.95 -6.24 -19.87
N ALA A 77 -4.22 -7.27 -19.51
CA ALA A 77 -3.96 -8.43 -20.37
C ALA A 77 -5.17 -9.41 -20.44
N GLY A 78 -6.14 -9.23 -19.56
CA GLY A 78 -7.27 -10.14 -19.36
C GLY A 78 -7.02 -11.12 -18.23
N LEU A 79 -7.75 -10.96 -17.13
CA LEU A 79 -7.64 -11.87 -15.98
C LEU A 79 -8.29 -13.23 -16.29
N PRO A 80 -7.76 -14.31 -15.72
CA PRO A 80 -8.49 -15.56 -15.66
C PRO A 80 -9.85 -15.36 -14.94
N PRO A 81 -10.94 -15.96 -15.43
CA PRO A 81 -12.29 -15.73 -14.89
C PRO A 81 -12.48 -16.21 -13.45
N GLU A 82 -11.57 -17.04 -12.94
CA GLU A 82 -11.54 -17.44 -11.53
C GLU A 82 -11.04 -16.35 -10.57
N ILE A 83 -10.58 -15.19 -11.05
CA ILE A 83 -10.28 -14.04 -10.21
C ILE A 83 -11.56 -13.21 -10.01
N ASP A 84 -12.11 -13.27 -8.81
CA ASP A 84 -13.40 -12.67 -8.49
C ASP A 84 -13.29 -11.26 -7.90
N VAL A 85 -12.16 -10.95 -7.22
CA VAL A 85 -11.91 -9.64 -6.63
C VAL A 85 -10.49 -9.19 -6.91
N VAL A 86 -10.32 -7.91 -7.27
CA VAL A 86 -9.01 -7.25 -7.37
C VAL A 86 -8.91 -6.18 -6.30
N MET A 87 -7.83 -6.24 -5.48
CA MET A 87 -7.57 -5.29 -4.39
C MET A 87 -6.20 -4.64 -4.54
N SER A 88 -6.10 -3.30 -4.37
CA SER A 88 -4.81 -2.62 -4.41
C SER A 88 -4.76 -1.36 -3.57
N SER A 89 -3.54 -0.96 -3.19
CA SER A 89 -3.21 0.33 -2.58
C SER A 89 -2.70 1.36 -3.60
N ALA A 90 -2.38 0.97 -4.85
CA ALA A 90 -2.11 1.90 -5.94
C ALA A 90 -3.44 2.39 -6.55
N VAL A 91 -4.09 3.29 -5.82
CA VAL A 91 -5.46 3.71 -6.12
C VAL A 91 -5.59 4.47 -7.44
N ASP A 92 -4.55 5.14 -7.90
CA ASP A 92 -4.47 5.77 -9.22
C ASP A 92 -4.61 4.73 -10.36
N LEU A 93 -3.91 3.61 -10.26
CA LEU A 93 -4.03 2.49 -11.19
C LEU A 93 -5.44 1.88 -11.13
N GLN A 94 -6.00 1.71 -9.93
CA GLN A 94 -7.35 1.18 -9.77
C GLN A 94 -8.41 2.11 -10.39
N VAL A 95 -8.34 3.42 -10.14
CA VAL A 95 -9.25 4.42 -10.74
C VAL A 95 -9.13 4.39 -12.27
N ARG A 96 -7.92 4.25 -12.81
CA ARG A 96 -7.69 4.12 -14.25
C ARG A 96 -8.33 2.85 -14.81
N LEU A 97 -8.16 1.69 -14.15
CA LEU A 97 -8.78 0.43 -14.58
C LEU A 97 -10.30 0.54 -14.64
N ILE A 98 -10.93 1.16 -13.64
CA ILE A 98 -12.37 1.38 -13.63
C ILE A 98 -12.81 2.31 -14.76
N ASN A 99 -12.08 3.42 -15.00
CA ASN A 99 -12.39 4.31 -16.11
C ASN A 99 -12.26 3.63 -17.48
N ASP A 100 -11.35 2.68 -17.60
CA ASP A 100 -11.15 1.86 -18.81
C ASP A 100 -12.16 0.70 -18.91
N GLY A 101 -13.06 0.56 -17.91
CA GLY A 101 -14.20 -0.37 -17.95
C GLY A 101 -13.87 -1.81 -17.55
N PHE A 102 -12.88 -2.03 -16.70
CA PHE A 102 -12.51 -3.37 -16.20
C PHE A 102 -13.33 -3.82 -14.97
N GLY A 103 -14.14 -2.94 -14.35
CA GLY A 103 -14.97 -3.24 -13.20
C GLY A 103 -16.41 -3.60 -13.55
N GLN A 104 -17.07 -4.31 -12.64
CA GLN A 104 -18.51 -4.49 -12.59
C GLN A 104 -19.14 -3.53 -11.59
N SER A 105 -20.43 -3.22 -11.77
CA SER A 105 -21.18 -2.40 -10.83
C SER A 105 -21.28 -3.07 -9.46
N LEU A 106 -21.06 -2.27 -8.41
CA LEU A 106 -21.29 -2.66 -7.02
C LEU A 106 -22.81 -2.84 -6.75
N SER A 107 -23.14 -3.51 -5.65
CA SER A 107 -24.53 -3.54 -5.16
C SER A 107 -24.93 -2.16 -4.59
N ASP A 108 -26.25 -1.91 -4.52
CA ASP A 108 -26.78 -0.65 -3.95
C ASP A 108 -26.30 -0.41 -2.52
N GLU A 109 -26.13 -1.46 -1.73
CA GLU A 109 -25.60 -1.39 -0.37
C GLU A 109 -24.15 -0.84 -0.35
N LEU A 110 -23.30 -1.33 -1.23
CA LEU A 110 -21.91 -0.92 -1.34
C LEU A 110 -21.74 0.50 -1.87
N THR A 111 -22.67 0.98 -2.71
CA THR A 111 -22.62 2.35 -3.25
C THR A 111 -22.83 3.43 -2.21
N ASN A 112 -23.38 3.09 -1.03
CA ASN A 112 -23.49 4.00 0.10
C ASN A 112 -22.14 4.25 0.81
N SER A 113 -21.12 3.41 0.56
CA SER A 113 -19.77 3.58 1.06
C SER A 113 -18.94 4.47 0.12
N THR A 114 -17.74 4.89 0.55
CA THR A 114 -16.82 5.64 -0.32
C THR A 114 -16.44 4.79 -1.52
N ASN A 115 -16.84 5.22 -2.71
CA ASN A 115 -16.65 4.50 -3.95
C ASN A 115 -16.27 5.44 -5.11
N TRP A 116 -15.83 4.84 -6.23
CA TRP A 116 -15.64 5.51 -7.50
C TRP A 116 -16.52 4.90 -8.58
N ARG A 117 -17.43 5.70 -9.15
CA ARG A 117 -18.36 5.32 -10.23
C ARG A 117 -19.31 4.16 -9.90
N GLY A 118 -19.47 3.78 -8.64
CA GLY A 118 -20.24 2.60 -8.26
C GLY A 118 -19.60 1.27 -8.70
N GLU A 119 -18.29 1.24 -8.97
CA GLU A 119 -17.56 0.07 -9.43
C GLU A 119 -16.32 -0.24 -8.55
N LEU A 120 -15.70 0.76 -7.93
CA LEU A 120 -14.52 0.62 -7.05
C LEU A 120 -14.90 1.04 -5.64
N ILE A 121 -14.71 0.17 -4.66
CA ILE A 121 -14.98 0.49 -3.25
C ILE A 121 -13.69 0.77 -2.49
N GLN A 122 -13.75 1.74 -1.57
CA GLN A 122 -12.72 1.92 -0.55
C GLN A 122 -13.09 1.14 0.70
N TRP A 123 -12.26 0.18 1.11
CA TRP A 123 -12.51 -0.67 2.28
C TRP A 123 -11.58 -0.38 3.47
N ALA A 124 -10.47 0.36 3.26
CA ALA A 124 -9.58 0.77 4.34
C ALA A 124 -8.87 2.08 4.00
N LEU A 125 -8.25 2.69 5.01
CA LEU A 125 -7.42 3.88 4.87
C LEU A 125 -6.16 3.70 5.73
N GLU A 126 -4.98 3.74 5.10
CA GLU A 126 -3.70 3.49 5.74
C GLU A 126 -2.85 4.75 5.83
N PRO A 127 -2.53 5.24 7.04
CA PRO A 127 -1.60 6.34 7.21
C PRO A 127 -0.19 6.00 6.73
N ILE A 128 0.49 7.02 6.19
CA ILE A 128 1.87 6.95 5.75
C ILE A 128 2.74 7.66 6.76
N VAL A 129 3.82 7.01 7.17
CA VAL A 129 4.73 7.50 8.21
C VAL A 129 6.19 7.45 7.75
N THR A 130 7.05 8.13 8.45
CA THR A 130 8.52 7.99 8.30
C THR A 130 9.06 7.23 9.50
N LEU A 131 9.98 6.31 9.27
CA LEU A 131 10.67 5.59 10.33
C LEU A 131 12.08 6.10 10.48
N VAL A 132 12.58 6.10 11.71
CA VAL A 132 13.99 6.34 12.01
C VAL A 132 14.52 5.34 13.03
N ASN A 133 15.80 5.00 12.89
CA ASN A 133 16.53 4.24 13.89
C ASN A 133 17.23 5.27 14.83
N SER A 134 16.73 5.37 16.07
CA SER A 134 17.22 6.37 17.03
C SER A 134 18.68 6.17 17.44
N ARG A 135 19.25 4.97 17.29
CA ARG A 135 20.69 4.75 17.50
C ARG A 135 21.54 5.45 16.45
N LEU A 136 21.03 5.61 15.23
CA LEU A 136 21.75 6.23 14.11
C LEU A 136 21.46 7.72 14.00
N VAL A 137 20.25 8.15 14.35
CA VAL A 137 19.81 9.56 14.33
C VAL A 137 20.18 10.29 15.63
N GLY A 138 20.29 9.56 16.73
CA GLY A 138 20.63 10.13 18.06
C GLY A 138 19.45 10.87 18.69
N ASP A 139 19.76 11.82 19.57
CA ASP A 139 18.78 12.58 20.35
C ASP A 139 18.00 13.61 19.50
N ASP A 140 18.37 13.79 18.24
CA ASP A 140 17.70 14.72 17.32
C ASP A 140 16.33 14.23 16.85
N VAL A 141 15.95 13.00 17.14
CA VAL A 141 14.67 12.40 16.68
C VAL A 141 13.46 13.30 17.00
N ASP A 142 13.43 13.87 18.19
CA ASP A 142 12.31 14.71 18.64
C ASP A 142 12.24 16.06 17.89
N GLN A 143 13.32 16.47 17.23
CA GLN A 143 13.38 17.68 16.41
C GLN A 143 12.82 17.45 15.00
N LEU A 144 12.73 16.18 14.54
CA LEU A 144 12.27 15.82 13.20
C LEU A 144 10.74 15.87 13.07
N SER A 145 10.14 16.97 13.45
CA SER A 145 8.69 17.13 13.57
C SER A 145 7.97 17.48 12.24
N SER A 146 8.71 17.82 11.18
CA SER A 146 8.20 18.18 9.85
C SER A 146 9.16 17.80 8.75
N ARG A 147 8.69 17.81 7.49
CA ARG A 147 9.58 17.60 6.33
C ARG A 147 10.67 18.66 6.22
N SER A 148 10.32 19.92 6.48
CA SER A 148 11.32 21.00 6.57
C SER A 148 12.36 20.74 7.64
N ALA A 149 11.97 20.28 8.84
CA ALA A 149 12.90 19.94 9.91
C ALA A 149 13.81 18.77 9.51
N LEU A 150 13.24 17.74 8.87
CA LEU A 150 14.03 16.63 8.33
C LEU A 150 15.04 17.09 7.28
N ILE A 151 14.64 17.95 6.34
CA ILE A 151 15.52 18.53 5.32
C ILE A 151 16.68 19.31 5.99
N GLN A 152 16.39 20.16 6.99
CA GLN A 152 17.42 20.92 7.70
C GLN A 152 18.36 20.01 8.49
N TRP A 153 17.84 19.00 9.15
CA TRP A 153 18.65 18.02 9.85
C TRP A 153 19.59 17.28 8.89
N LEU A 154 19.08 16.79 7.75
CA LEU A 154 19.89 16.13 6.71
C LEU A 154 20.99 17.05 6.17
N LYS A 155 20.72 18.34 5.96
CA LYS A 155 21.72 19.32 5.52
C LYS A 155 22.86 19.50 6.53
N ASN A 156 22.55 19.41 7.82
CA ASN A 156 23.50 19.62 8.90
C ASN A 156 24.33 18.35 9.21
N GLN A 157 23.87 17.17 8.74
CA GLN A 157 24.67 15.96 8.85
C GLN A 157 25.81 16.04 7.83
N GLU A 158 27.02 16.29 8.29
CA GLU A 158 28.20 16.10 7.46
C GLU A 158 28.18 14.65 6.95
N ARG A 159 28.78 14.37 5.78
CA ARG A 159 28.77 13.07 5.09
C ARG A 159 29.02 11.88 6.04
N SER A 160 28.04 11.62 6.89
CA SER A 160 28.10 10.70 8.05
C SER A 160 27.96 9.23 7.66
N GLY A 161 27.88 8.91 6.36
CA GLY A 161 27.60 7.55 5.92
C GLY A 161 26.16 7.09 6.23
N LEU A 162 25.25 8.00 6.60
CA LEU A 162 23.85 7.69 6.80
C LEU A 162 23.26 7.15 5.50
N THR A 163 22.51 6.08 5.62
CA THR A 163 21.73 5.51 4.52
C THR A 163 20.26 5.81 4.74
N ALA A 164 19.58 6.22 3.70
CA ALA A 164 18.14 6.44 3.71
C ALA A 164 17.46 5.54 2.69
N THR A 165 16.24 5.10 2.99
CA THR A 165 15.44 4.31 2.05
C THR A 165 14.08 4.95 1.83
N LEU A 166 13.54 4.76 0.63
CA LEU A 166 12.18 5.13 0.24
C LEU A 166 11.73 4.22 -0.91
N TYR A 167 10.47 4.32 -1.31
CA TYR A 167 10.01 3.56 -2.47
C TYR A 167 10.70 4.02 -3.77
N ASP A 168 11.12 3.05 -4.57
CA ASP A 168 11.49 3.30 -5.96
C ASP A 168 10.22 3.54 -6.80
N PRO A 169 9.96 4.75 -7.27
CA PRO A 169 8.76 5.05 -8.04
C PRO A 169 8.74 4.36 -9.42
N ARG A 170 9.89 3.80 -9.87
CA ARG A 170 9.95 3.01 -11.09
C ARG A 170 9.44 1.59 -10.87
N GLN A 171 9.67 1.03 -9.71
CA GLN A 171 9.31 -0.36 -9.38
C GLN A 171 7.98 -0.44 -8.64
N SER A 172 7.67 0.55 -7.79
CA SER A 172 6.48 0.57 -6.95
C SER A 172 5.41 1.53 -7.49
N GLY A 173 4.22 1.02 -7.80
CA GLY A 173 3.07 1.86 -8.13
C GLY A 173 2.65 2.74 -6.96
N VAL A 174 2.70 2.21 -5.73
CA VAL A 174 2.47 2.99 -4.50
C VAL A 174 3.54 4.06 -4.32
N GLY A 175 4.80 3.75 -4.60
CA GLY A 175 5.89 4.71 -4.52
C GLY A 175 5.72 5.87 -5.49
N TYR A 176 5.29 5.59 -6.73
CA TYR A 176 4.97 6.62 -7.70
C TYR A 176 3.80 7.49 -7.23
N LEU A 177 2.70 6.87 -6.80
CA LEU A 177 1.53 7.57 -6.26
C LEU A 177 1.91 8.50 -5.10
N LEU A 178 2.65 8.01 -4.10
CA LEU A 178 3.05 8.80 -2.94
C LEU A 178 3.94 9.98 -3.32
N SER A 179 4.89 9.78 -4.24
CA SER A 179 5.75 10.86 -4.74
C SER A 179 4.94 11.96 -5.43
N GLN A 180 3.92 11.59 -6.22
CA GLN A 180 3.02 12.56 -6.86
C GLN A 180 2.16 13.30 -5.82
N GLN A 181 1.70 12.60 -4.79
CA GLN A 181 0.93 13.23 -3.72
C GLN A 181 1.77 14.18 -2.87
N ASP A 182 3.01 13.83 -2.55
CA ASP A 182 3.93 14.74 -1.87
C ASP A 182 4.21 16.00 -2.70
N LEU A 183 4.42 15.87 -4.02
CA LEU A 183 4.59 17.01 -4.93
C LEU A 183 3.38 17.97 -4.94
N LEU A 184 2.17 17.43 -4.74
CA LEU A 184 0.96 18.24 -4.64
C LEU A 184 0.82 18.98 -3.30
N GLN A 185 1.40 18.43 -2.23
CA GLN A 185 1.29 18.97 -0.88
C GLN A 185 2.45 19.90 -0.51
N ASP A 186 3.65 19.66 -1.05
CA ASP A 186 4.87 20.32 -0.61
C ASP A 186 5.81 20.64 -1.78
N THR A 187 6.15 21.91 -1.92
CA THR A 187 7.13 22.39 -2.92
C THR A 187 8.56 21.94 -2.63
N GLN A 188 8.85 21.48 -1.39
CA GLN A 188 10.16 21.02 -0.96
C GLN A 188 10.42 19.53 -1.26
N PHE A 189 9.48 18.80 -1.87
CA PHE A 189 9.65 17.37 -2.16
C PHE A 189 10.98 17.08 -2.88
N TRP A 190 11.28 17.82 -3.94
CA TRP A 190 12.53 17.62 -4.67
C TRP A 190 13.79 17.97 -3.86
N GLU A 191 13.68 18.94 -2.95
CA GLU A 191 14.78 19.25 -2.03
C GLU A 191 15.01 18.09 -1.05
N LEU A 192 13.94 17.49 -0.53
CA LEU A 192 14.04 16.30 0.30
C LEU A 192 14.75 15.16 -0.45
N ILE A 193 14.36 14.89 -1.71
CA ILE A 193 15.01 13.86 -2.53
C ILE A 193 16.51 14.17 -2.72
N ASP A 194 16.87 15.43 -3.01
CA ASP A 194 18.27 15.85 -3.13
C ASP A 194 19.07 15.60 -1.84
N GLN A 195 18.47 15.86 -0.66
CA GLN A 195 19.14 15.61 0.61
C GLN A 195 19.28 14.12 0.91
N LEU A 196 18.21 13.32 0.69
CA LEU A 196 18.26 11.88 0.85
C LEU A 196 19.33 11.25 -0.07
N ALA A 197 19.42 11.72 -1.32
CA ALA A 197 20.43 11.24 -2.27
C ALA A 197 21.87 11.51 -1.81
N ARG A 198 22.13 12.62 -1.12
CA ARG A 198 23.44 12.92 -0.53
C ARG A 198 23.85 11.95 0.58
N HIS A 199 22.88 11.28 1.19
CA HIS A 199 23.03 10.34 2.29
C HIS A 199 22.80 8.88 1.86
N GLN A 200 23.36 8.47 0.72
CA GLN A 200 23.27 7.10 0.21
C GLN A 200 21.84 6.58 0.15
N LEU A 201 21.02 7.22 -0.69
CA LEU A 201 19.66 6.80 -0.93
C LEU A 201 19.61 5.38 -1.55
N ARG A 202 18.82 4.49 -0.93
CA ARG A 202 18.56 3.13 -1.38
C ARG A 202 17.06 2.96 -1.68
N PRO A 203 16.63 3.17 -2.92
CA PRO A 203 15.23 2.96 -3.28
C PRO A 203 14.84 1.48 -3.18
N ASN A 204 13.61 1.20 -2.72
CA ASN A 204 13.06 -0.14 -2.55
C ASN A 204 11.67 -0.28 -3.18
N CYS A 205 11.26 -1.52 -3.50
CA CYS A 205 9.92 -1.79 -3.99
C CYS A 205 8.84 -1.66 -2.91
N CYS A 206 9.21 -2.00 -1.67
CA CYS A 206 8.22 -2.48 -0.71
C CYS A 206 8.45 -1.93 0.70
N SER A 207 7.34 -1.66 1.45
CA SER A 207 7.41 -1.22 2.86
C SER A 207 8.16 -2.23 3.74
N GLY A 208 7.98 -3.52 3.50
CA GLY A 208 8.61 -4.57 4.31
C GLY A 208 10.12 -4.42 4.32
N ASP A 209 10.73 -4.38 3.15
CA ASP A 209 12.19 -4.26 2.99
C ASP A 209 12.74 -2.95 3.57
N MET A 210 12.01 -1.85 3.35
CA MET A 210 12.38 -0.55 3.92
C MET A 210 12.40 -0.58 5.45
N ILE A 211 11.39 -1.21 6.06
CA ILE A 211 11.31 -1.36 7.52
C ILE A 211 12.45 -2.25 8.03
N ASP A 212 12.68 -3.37 7.37
CA ASP A 212 13.70 -4.34 7.79
C ASP A 212 15.11 -3.72 7.70
N GLN A 213 15.40 -2.86 6.71
CA GLN A 213 16.64 -2.08 6.64
C GLN A 213 16.79 -1.10 7.80
N VAL A 214 15.70 -0.45 8.24
CA VAL A 214 15.77 0.46 9.39
C VAL A 214 15.90 -0.32 10.70
N VAL A 215 15.20 -1.45 10.84
CA VAL A 215 15.28 -2.33 12.02
C VAL A 215 16.68 -2.93 12.17
N SER A 216 17.29 -3.38 11.08
CA SER A 216 18.67 -3.92 11.09
C SER A 216 19.75 -2.86 11.31
N GLY A 217 19.41 -1.57 11.14
CA GLY A 217 20.39 -0.46 11.17
C GLY A 217 21.15 -0.29 9.85
N GLU A 218 20.76 -0.97 8.79
CA GLU A 218 21.30 -0.76 7.44
C GLU A 218 20.89 0.61 6.89
N SER A 219 19.70 1.11 7.26
CA SER A 219 19.23 2.46 6.95
C SER A 219 18.89 3.22 8.22
N ALA A 220 19.27 4.51 8.28
CA ALA A 220 18.94 5.39 9.40
C ALA A 220 17.47 5.81 9.38
N LEU A 221 16.89 5.94 8.19
CA LEU A 221 15.50 6.33 8.02
C LEU A 221 14.85 5.66 6.79
N ALA A 222 13.52 5.48 6.87
CA ALA A 222 12.67 5.08 5.76
C ALA A 222 11.54 6.11 5.59
N TYR A 223 11.51 6.77 4.44
CA TYR A 223 10.52 7.79 4.13
C TYR A 223 9.29 7.19 3.44
N ASN A 224 8.09 7.63 3.85
CA ASN A 224 6.80 7.21 3.28
C ASN A 224 6.50 5.71 3.40
N VAL A 225 6.61 5.15 4.59
CA VAL A 225 6.26 3.76 4.89
C VAL A 225 4.77 3.64 5.26
N ILE A 226 4.13 2.57 4.85
CA ILE A 226 2.76 2.25 5.29
C ILE A 226 2.76 1.84 6.76
N GLU A 227 2.03 2.58 7.62
CA GLU A 227 2.08 2.44 9.09
C GLU A 227 1.72 1.03 9.57
N SER A 228 0.76 0.37 8.94
CA SER A 228 0.31 -0.96 9.36
C SER A 228 1.41 -2.03 9.30
N TYR A 229 2.42 -1.85 8.45
CA TYR A 229 3.56 -2.76 8.36
C TYR A 229 4.59 -2.55 9.47
N VAL A 230 4.57 -1.38 10.12
CA VAL A 230 5.52 -1.01 11.16
C VAL A 230 5.11 -1.61 12.50
N THR A 231 3.84 -1.47 12.87
CA THR A 231 3.32 -1.77 14.21
C THR A 231 3.74 -3.14 14.76
N PRO A 232 3.68 -4.26 14.01
CA PRO A 232 4.08 -5.56 14.53
C PRO A 232 5.58 -5.73 14.78
N ARG A 233 6.40 -4.84 14.22
CA ARG A 233 7.86 -4.87 14.34
C ARG A 233 8.37 -4.06 15.52
N LEU A 234 7.60 -3.05 15.97
CA LEU A 234 8.01 -2.13 17.05
C LEU A 234 8.26 -2.84 18.38
N GLU A 235 7.47 -3.85 18.72
CA GLU A 235 7.64 -4.59 19.97
C GLU A 235 9.02 -5.24 20.10
N ARG A 236 9.64 -5.56 18.97
CA ARG A 236 10.95 -6.23 18.88
C ARG A 236 12.08 -5.30 18.48
N ALA A 237 11.78 -4.04 18.25
CA ALA A 237 12.72 -3.03 17.75
C ALA A 237 12.58 -1.72 18.55
N PRO A 238 13.04 -1.66 19.81
CA PRO A 238 12.83 -0.53 20.72
C PRO A 238 13.52 0.76 20.25
N ASP A 239 14.48 0.66 19.35
CA ASP A 239 15.21 1.81 18.80
C ASP A 239 14.50 2.43 17.59
N ILE A 240 13.43 1.82 17.10
CA ILE A 240 12.68 2.36 15.98
C ILE A 240 11.64 3.36 16.49
N ARG A 241 11.61 4.53 15.85
CA ARG A 241 10.64 5.59 16.13
C ARG A 241 9.83 5.87 14.87
N ILE A 242 8.53 6.09 15.07
CA ILE A 242 7.63 6.57 14.02
C ILE A 242 7.59 8.09 14.10
N LEU A 243 7.99 8.73 13.01
CA LEU A 243 7.81 10.17 12.83
C LEU A 243 6.46 10.42 12.14
N ARG A 244 5.60 11.19 12.81
CA ARG A 244 4.37 11.74 12.26
C ARG A 244 4.56 13.23 12.13
N PHE A 245 4.79 13.69 10.90
CA PHE A 245 5.06 15.10 10.63
C PHE A 245 3.84 15.97 10.94
N ASN A 246 4.09 17.16 11.47
CA ASN A 246 3.06 18.13 11.84
C ASN A 246 2.59 19.01 10.66
N ASP A 247 3.28 18.98 9.52
CA ASP A 247 2.87 19.65 8.29
C ASP A 247 1.69 18.92 7.62
N TYR A 248 1.83 17.65 7.27
CA TYR A 248 0.76 16.77 6.81
C TYR A 248 1.17 15.30 6.91
N GLN A 249 0.18 14.44 6.95
CA GLN A 249 0.35 13.00 6.89
C GLN A 249 -0.54 12.44 5.78
N LEU A 250 0.06 11.83 4.76
CA LEU A 250 -0.72 11.15 3.73
C LEU A 250 -1.42 9.91 4.28
N ALA A 251 -2.57 9.57 3.72
CA ALA A 251 -3.21 8.29 3.97
C ALA A 251 -3.69 7.69 2.65
N ILE A 252 -3.31 6.43 2.40
CA ILE A 252 -3.64 5.70 1.18
C ILE A 252 -4.95 4.95 1.38
N PRO A 253 -5.96 5.12 0.51
CA PRO A 253 -7.12 4.24 0.49
C PRO A 253 -6.70 2.86 -0.03
N ARG A 254 -7.21 1.81 0.61
CA ARG A 254 -7.22 0.49 0.02
C ARG A 254 -8.54 0.29 -0.69
N THR A 255 -8.46 -0.12 -1.93
CA THR A 255 -9.62 -0.25 -2.81
C THR A 255 -9.76 -1.66 -3.34
N GLY A 256 -10.98 -1.99 -3.78
CA GLY A 256 -11.27 -3.26 -4.41
C GLY A 256 -12.42 -3.14 -5.40
N PHE A 257 -12.42 -4.00 -6.40
CA PHE A 257 -13.49 -4.11 -7.39
C PHE A 257 -13.68 -5.56 -7.85
N VAL A 258 -14.83 -5.85 -8.42
CA VAL A 258 -15.13 -7.11 -9.08
C VAL A 258 -14.75 -6.97 -10.55
N PRO A 259 -13.80 -7.77 -11.09
CA PRO A 259 -13.43 -7.73 -12.49
C PRO A 259 -14.63 -8.06 -13.39
N ARG A 260 -14.63 -7.51 -14.62
CA ARG A 260 -15.71 -7.73 -15.59
C ARG A 260 -15.94 -9.21 -15.88
N GLU A 261 -14.88 -10.01 -15.90
CA GLU A 261 -14.89 -11.43 -16.28
C GLU A 261 -15.03 -12.38 -15.07
N ALA A 262 -15.25 -11.84 -13.86
CA ALA A 262 -15.36 -12.65 -12.64
C ALA A 262 -16.48 -13.67 -12.72
N ASN A 263 -16.21 -14.92 -12.31
CA ASN A 263 -17.17 -16.02 -12.35
C ASN A 263 -18.25 -15.91 -11.28
N ASP A 264 -17.88 -15.55 -10.06
CA ASP A 264 -18.79 -15.47 -8.91
C ASP A 264 -18.92 -14.04 -8.40
N ARG A 265 -19.70 -13.25 -9.18
CA ARG A 265 -19.96 -11.85 -8.83
C ARG A 265 -20.61 -11.69 -7.46
N ASP A 266 -21.57 -12.55 -7.13
CA ASP A 266 -22.39 -12.37 -5.92
C ASP A 266 -21.52 -12.65 -4.67
N LEU A 267 -20.75 -13.73 -4.66
CA LEU A 267 -19.82 -14.03 -3.58
C LEU A 267 -18.71 -12.96 -3.46
N ALA A 268 -18.24 -12.42 -4.60
CA ALA A 268 -17.28 -11.31 -4.61
C ALA A 268 -17.85 -10.04 -3.96
N LEU A 269 -19.11 -9.68 -4.27
CA LEU A 269 -19.79 -8.54 -3.66
C LEU A 269 -20.04 -8.77 -2.17
N ASP A 270 -20.41 -9.99 -1.74
CA ASP A 270 -20.56 -10.34 -0.33
C ASP A 270 -19.26 -10.19 0.44
N LEU A 271 -18.13 -10.59 -0.15
CA LEU A 271 -16.81 -10.38 0.45
C LEU A 271 -16.49 -8.88 0.57
N LEU A 272 -16.72 -8.08 -0.46
CA LEU A 272 -16.50 -6.63 -0.43
C LEU A 272 -17.41 -5.94 0.60
N ALA A 273 -18.69 -6.36 0.70
CA ALA A 273 -19.62 -5.89 1.71
C ALA A 273 -19.13 -6.23 3.14
N TYR A 274 -18.62 -7.43 3.32
CA TYR A 274 -18.03 -7.82 4.61
C TYR A 274 -16.84 -6.92 5.00
N PHE A 275 -15.96 -6.57 4.04
CA PHE A 275 -14.83 -5.69 4.32
C PHE A 275 -15.23 -4.31 4.87
N VAL A 276 -16.35 -3.76 4.42
CA VAL A 276 -16.83 -2.42 4.85
C VAL A 276 -17.80 -2.50 6.02
N SER A 277 -18.29 -3.67 6.40
CA SER A 277 -19.17 -3.86 7.56
C SER A 277 -18.42 -3.60 8.88
N ASP A 278 -19.19 -3.29 9.95
CA ASP A 278 -18.62 -3.10 11.30
C ASP A 278 -17.84 -4.33 11.75
N GLU A 279 -18.33 -5.54 11.44
CA GLU A 279 -17.65 -6.78 11.80
C GLU A 279 -16.31 -6.92 11.07
N GLY A 280 -16.29 -6.72 9.75
CA GLY A 280 -15.07 -6.78 8.94
C GLY A 280 -14.07 -5.69 9.37
N GLN A 281 -14.55 -4.46 9.59
CA GLN A 281 -13.71 -3.36 10.09
C GLN A 281 -13.13 -3.65 11.49
N ALA A 282 -13.87 -4.36 12.36
CA ALA A 282 -13.35 -4.77 13.66
C ALA A 282 -12.19 -5.78 13.58
N ARG A 283 -12.13 -6.55 12.48
CA ARG A 283 -11.05 -7.53 12.23
C ARG A 283 -9.75 -6.87 11.70
N LEU A 284 -9.86 -5.66 11.15
CA LEU A 284 -8.69 -4.89 10.73
C LEU A 284 -7.95 -4.28 11.93
N SER A 285 -6.64 -4.09 11.78
CA SER A 285 -5.87 -3.29 12.73
C SER A 285 -6.51 -1.91 12.90
N PRO A 286 -6.60 -1.37 14.13
CA PRO A 286 -7.14 -0.04 14.34
C PRO A 286 -6.45 1.06 13.49
N THR A 287 -5.21 0.88 13.06
CA THR A 287 -4.47 1.85 12.24
C THR A 287 -4.97 1.96 10.79
N VAL A 288 -5.72 0.98 10.31
CA VAL A 288 -6.13 0.91 8.89
C VAL A 288 -7.64 0.98 8.66
N ARG A 289 -8.43 1.08 9.74
CA ARG A 289 -9.90 1.16 9.63
C ARG A 289 -10.33 2.44 8.93
N LEU A 290 -11.48 2.42 8.27
CA LEU A 290 -12.08 3.61 7.67
C LEU A 290 -12.25 4.77 8.68
N ALA A 291 -12.47 4.45 9.95
CA ALA A 291 -12.57 5.42 11.03
C ALA A 291 -11.25 6.10 11.44
N VAL A 292 -10.13 5.80 10.79
CA VAL A 292 -8.81 6.39 11.15
C VAL A 292 -8.80 7.91 11.08
N LEU A 293 -9.63 8.52 10.22
CA LEU A 293 -9.76 9.99 10.12
C LEU A 293 -10.30 10.66 11.39
N ASN A 294 -11.01 9.91 12.23
CA ASN A 294 -11.63 10.41 13.47
C ASN A 294 -10.70 10.28 14.69
N ARG A 295 -9.47 9.81 14.52
CA ARG A 295 -8.53 9.66 15.64
C ARG A 295 -7.94 11.00 16.06
N PRO A 296 -7.70 11.21 17.37
CA PRO A 296 -6.77 12.22 17.82
C PRO A 296 -5.40 11.90 17.18
N ASN A 297 -4.93 12.80 16.33
CA ASN A 297 -3.66 12.61 15.65
C ASN A 297 -2.55 13.29 16.42
N ALA A 298 -1.49 12.57 16.76
CA ALA A 298 -0.30 13.14 17.39
C ALA A 298 0.58 13.93 16.40
N GLY A 299 0.26 13.88 15.10
CA GLY A 299 0.94 14.60 14.03
C GLY A 299 0.09 15.69 13.39
N GLY A 300 0.48 16.14 12.22
CA GLY A 300 -0.27 17.09 11.38
C GLY A 300 -1.57 16.50 10.81
N PRO A 301 -2.33 17.29 10.06
CA PRO A 301 -3.61 16.85 9.52
C PRO A 301 -3.43 15.68 8.55
N ILE A 302 -4.26 14.65 8.72
CA ILE A 302 -4.32 13.54 7.76
C ILE A 302 -4.87 14.07 6.44
N LYS A 303 -4.15 13.81 5.36
CA LYS A 303 -4.50 14.12 3.98
C LYS A 303 -4.82 12.82 3.24
N PRO A 304 -6.07 12.35 3.26
CA PRO A 304 -6.44 11.14 2.55
C PRO A 304 -6.35 11.39 1.04
N ILE A 305 -5.73 10.46 0.35
CA ILE A 305 -5.75 10.41 -1.11
C ILE A 305 -7.17 10.06 -1.53
N ARG A 306 -7.87 11.02 -2.15
CA ARG A 306 -9.28 10.86 -2.50
C ARG A 306 -9.45 10.21 -3.86
N LEU A 307 -10.45 9.32 -3.99
CA LEU A 307 -10.87 8.79 -5.28
C LEU A 307 -11.36 9.96 -6.15
N SER A 308 -10.64 10.27 -7.20
CA SER A 308 -10.95 11.40 -8.08
C SER A 308 -10.27 11.27 -9.44
N PRO A 309 -10.74 11.98 -10.50
CA PRO A 309 -10.08 11.99 -11.80
C PRO A 309 -8.64 12.54 -11.74
N ALA A 310 -8.32 13.37 -10.75
CA ALA A 310 -6.99 13.95 -10.59
C ALA A 310 -5.91 12.86 -10.39
N LEU A 311 -6.27 11.69 -9.87
CA LEU A 311 -5.33 10.58 -9.67
C LEU A 311 -4.72 10.05 -10.97
N ILE A 312 -5.45 10.12 -12.09
CA ILE A 312 -4.95 9.59 -13.36
C ILE A 312 -4.13 10.60 -14.16
N VAL A 313 -4.12 11.87 -13.77
CA VAL A 313 -3.34 12.92 -14.48
C VAL A 313 -1.85 12.57 -14.51
N HIS A 314 -1.33 12.05 -13.42
CA HIS A 314 0.09 11.67 -13.32
C HIS A 314 0.44 10.40 -14.10
N LEU A 315 -0.56 9.61 -14.50
CA LEU A 315 -0.38 8.40 -15.30
C LEU A 315 -0.26 8.70 -16.81
N ASP A 316 -0.43 9.97 -17.22
CA ASP A 316 -0.12 10.41 -18.57
C ASP A 316 1.35 10.13 -18.90
N PRO A 317 1.65 9.53 -20.07
CA PRO A 317 3.02 9.15 -20.42
C PRO A 317 4.01 10.32 -20.38
N VAL A 318 3.63 11.50 -20.85
CA VAL A 318 4.52 12.68 -20.90
C VAL A 318 4.82 13.17 -19.47
N ALA A 319 3.77 13.33 -18.64
CA ALA A 319 3.94 13.73 -17.25
C ALA A 319 4.81 12.74 -16.46
N ARG A 320 4.64 11.45 -16.75
CA ARG A 320 5.40 10.36 -16.13
C ARG A 320 6.87 10.37 -16.56
N ASP A 321 7.14 10.55 -17.84
CA ASP A 321 8.51 10.64 -18.37
C ASP A 321 9.24 11.88 -17.82
N ASP A 322 8.56 13.02 -17.70
CA ASP A 322 9.09 14.23 -17.08
C ASP A 322 9.43 14.00 -15.60
N PHE A 323 8.54 13.35 -14.84
CA PHE A 323 8.80 13.00 -13.44
C PHE A 323 10.06 12.14 -13.35
N PHE A 324 10.15 11.07 -14.13
CA PHE A 324 11.28 10.14 -14.06
C PHE A 324 12.59 10.77 -14.51
N ARG A 325 12.56 11.67 -15.48
CA ARG A 325 13.75 12.44 -15.87
C ARG A 325 14.28 13.27 -14.69
N VAL A 326 13.40 13.96 -13.96
CA VAL A 326 13.79 14.74 -12.77
C VAL A 326 14.23 13.81 -11.62
N TRP A 327 13.52 12.72 -11.41
CA TRP A 327 13.86 11.71 -10.40
C TRP A 327 15.29 11.18 -10.59
N ASP A 328 15.64 10.72 -11.80
CA ASP A 328 16.96 10.19 -12.10
C ASP A 328 18.07 11.23 -11.86
N GLN A 329 17.83 12.47 -12.29
CA GLN A 329 18.78 13.56 -12.11
C GLN A 329 19.05 13.88 -10.63
N ARG A 330 18.05 13.70 -9.76
CA ARG A 330 18.14 14.09 -8.34
C ARG A 330 18.54 12.93 -7.44
N SER A 331 17.97 11.74 -7.66
CA SER A 331 18.25 10.57 -6.83
C SER A 331 19.66 9.98 -7.04
N GLN A 332 20.31 10.28 -8.19
CA GLN A 332 21.64 9.77 -8.54
C GLN A 332 22.78 10.79 -8.35
N ARG A 333 22.49 12.03 -7.92
CA ARG A 333 23.51 13.11 -7.77
C ARG A 333 24.60 12.86 -6.73
N ALA A 334 24.52 11.80 -5.96
CA ALA A 334 25.45 11.49 -4.88
C ALA A 334 26.42 10.34 -5.19
N GLN A 335 26.35 9.76 -6.39
CA GLN A 335 27.37 8.83 -6.88
C GLN A 335 28.42 9.62 -7.69
#